data_24bc68f7a7ff13fc2e80bb5868a05bc6
#
_entry.id   24bc68f7a7ff13fc2e80bb5868a05bc6
#
_cell.length_a   1.000
_cell.length_b   1.000
_cell.length_c   1.000
_cell.angle_alpha   90.00
_cell.angle_beta   90.00
_cell.angle_gamma   90.00
#
_symmetry.space_group_name_H-M   'P 1'
#
loop_
_entity.id
_entity.type
_entity.pdbx_description
1 polymer ?
#
loop_
_entity_poly.entity_id
_entity_poly.type
_entity_poly.pdbx_seq_one_letter_code
_entity_poly.pdbx_strand_id
1 'polypeptide(L)'
;MKRLLTVAAAVWAFGAIGLGSAQEGHPLKGSWLGEWDGNSVHGDNILLILDWDGKAVTGMINPGTDNMPLTRASLDPDGWVVRFEAEGKDKDGSAVRYVIEGKLENLELPNRSINGTWSSNKGRGTFTASRQ
;
A
#
# COMPACT_ATOMS: atom_id res chain seq x y z
N MET A 1 26.22 22.37 13.48
CA MET A 1 26.82 22.50 12.39
C MET A 1 27.39 22.29 11.79
N LYS A 2 26.13 22.04 12.38
CA LYS A 2 26.44 22.01 11.59
C LYS A 2 26.77 21.66 11.15
N ARG A 3 25.81 21.63 11.91
CA ARG A 3 26.03 21.41 11.12
C ARG A 3 26.44 21.00 10.80
N LEU A 4 25.90 20.98 11.42
CA LEU A 4 26.30 20.78 10.57
C LEU A 4 26.56 20.38 10.40
N LEU A 5 25.87 20.15 10.92
CA LEU A 5 26.16 20.02 10.18
C LEU A 5 26.34 19.59 10.09
N THR A 6 25.52 19.32 10.56
CA THR A 6 25.76 19.26 9.86
C THR A 6 25.96 18.82 9.66
N VAL A 7 25.40 18.58 10.37
CA VAL A 7 25.65 18.50 9.56
C VAL A 7 25.77 18.14 9.53
N ALA A 8 25.07 17.82 10.20
CA ALA A 8 25.33 17.78 9.53
C ALA A 8 25.33 17.48 9.49
N ALA A 9 24.54 17.18 10.08
CA ALA A 9 24.67 17.16 9.42
C ALA A 9 24.66 16.87 9.29
N ALA A 10 24.09 16.58 9.87
CA ALA A 10 24.16 16.53 9.13
C ALA A 10 24.20 16.15 9.03
N VAL A 11 23.63 15.83 9.44
CA VAL A 11 23.76 15.70 8.66
C VAL A 11 23.74 15.41 8.78
N TRP A 12 23.38 14.78 9.10
CA TRP A 12 23.46 14.68 8.54
C TRP A 12 23.54 14.36 8.65
N ALA A 13 22.75 14.26 9.23
CA ALA A 13 22.84 14.17 8.54
C ALA A 13 22.87 13.93 8.51
N PHE A 14 22.30 13.41 8.81
CA PHE A 14 22.42 13.33 8.11
C PHE A 14 22.49 12.95 8.02
N GLY A 15 22.05 12.66 8.76
CA GLY A 15 22.06 12.50 7.84
C GLY A 15 21.97 11.98 8.01
N ALA A 16 21.37 11.48 8.33
CA ALA A 16 21.23 11.20 7.93
C ALA A 16 20.96 10.97 8.03
N ILE A 17 20.82 10.70 8.29
CA ILE A 17 20.57 10.70 7.95
C ILE A 17 20.48 10.54 7.50
N GLY A 18 20.20 10.13 7.29
CA GLY A 18 19.99 10.11 6.54
C GLY A 18 19.91 9.48 5.87
N LEU A 19 19.94 8.55 5.46
CA LEU A 19 19.69 7.81 4.86
C LEU A 19 18.80 6.73 4.82
N GLY A 20 18.74 5.41 4.81
CA GLY A 20 17.74 4.38 5.01
C GLY A 20 16.39 4.92 5.43
N SER A 21 16.34 5.97 6.10
CA SER A 21 15.11 6.66 6.48
C SER A 21 14.28 7.09 5.26
N ALA A 22 14.90 7.29 4.10
CA ALA A 22 14.15 7.63 2.88
C ALA A 22 13.20 6.50 2.48
N GLN A 23 13.61 5.24 2.66
CA GLN A 23 12.75 4.09 2.39
C GLN A 23 11.62 3.98 3.42
N GLU A 24 11.94 4.27 4.67
CA GLU A 24 10.95 4.23 5.73
C GLU A 24 9.92 5.33 5.58
N GLY A 25 10.26 6.37 4.87
CA GLY A 25 9.38 7.51 4.68
C GLY A 25 8.32 7.33 3.60
N HIS A 26 8.33 6.22 2.84
CA HIS A 26 7.35 6.06 1.77
C HIS A 26 5.93 5.96 2.36
N PRO A 27 4.98 6.78 1.85
CA PRO A 27 3.66 6.89 2.47
C PRO A 27 2.88 5.59 2.53
N LEU A 28 3.12 4.67 1.60
CA LEU A 28 2.37 3.41 1.52
C LEU A 28 3.00 2.27 2.32
N LYS A 29 4.24 2.39 2.73
CA LYS A 29 4.90 1.29 3.44
C LYS A 29 4.21 0.97 4.75
N GLY A 30 3.94 -0.31 4.99
CA GLY A 30 3.34 -0.78 6.25
C GLY A 30 2.23 -1.79 6.01
N SER A 31 1.55 -2.09 7.10
CA SER A 31 0.39 -2.99 7.10
C SER A 31 -0.88 -2.14 7.07
N TRP A 32 -1.82 -2.57 6.25
CA TRP A 32 -3.09 -1.86 6.05
C TRP A 32 -4.23 -2.83 6.26
N LEU A 33 -5.13 -2.49 7.17
CA LEU A 33 -6.26 -3.34 7.52
C LEU A 33 -7.54 -2.63 7.10
N GLY A 34 -8.43 -3.36 6.43
CA GLY A 34 -9.66 -2.74 5.94
C GLY A 34 -10.65 -3.70 5.39
N GLU A 35 -11.47 -3.18 4.47
CA GLU A 35 -12.59 -3.91 3.89
C GLU A 35 -12.70 -3.62 2.40
N TRP A 36 -13.06 -4.65 1.66
CA TRP A 36 -13.52 -4.54 0.27
C TRP A 36 -14.90 -5.16 0.18
N ASP A 37 -15.90 -4.31 0.20
CA ASP A 37 -17.29 -4.70 0.28
C ASP A 37 -17.75 -5.51 -0.92
N GLY A 38 -18.48 -6.60 -0.64
CA GLY A 38 -19.08 -7.40 -1.68
C GLY A 38 -18.17 -8.40 -2.35
N ASN A 39 -17.00 -8.67 -1.79
CA ASN A 39 -16.10 -9.66 -2.35
C ASN A 39 -16.55 -11.08 -1.97
N SER A 40 -17.25 -11.74 -2.88
CA SER A 40 -17.79 -13.08 -2.64
C SER A 40 -16.73 -14.17 -2.72
N VAL A 41 -15.55 -13.87 -3.27
CA VAL A 41 -14.47 -14.86 -3.43
C VAL A 41 -13.63 -14.94 -2.16
N HIS A 42 -13.23 -13.79 -1.62
CA HIS A 42 -12.28 -13.72 -0.50
C HIS A 42 -12.88 -13.17 0.80
N GLY A 43 -14.18 -12.83 0.80
CA GLY A 43 -14.81 -12.19 1.94
C GLY A 43 -14.55 -10.70 1.97
N ASP A 44 -15.08 -10.02 2.98
CA ASP A 44 -15.09 -8.56 3.03
C ASP A 44 -13.85 -7.96 3.68
N ASN A 45 -13.07 -8.73 4.43
CA ASN A 45 -11.89 -8.22 5.12
C ASN A 45 -10.65 -8.35 4.24
N ILE A 46 -9.78 -7.36 4.33
CA ILE A 46 -8.54 -7.35 3.56
C ILE A 46 -7.39 -6.88 4.45
N LEU A 47 -6.26 -7.55 4.33
CA LEU A 47 -5.00 -7.12 4.91
C LEU A 47 -4.01 -6.91 3.78
N LEU A 48 -3.48 -5.70 3.69
CA LEU A 48 -2.42 -5.36 2.74
C LEU A 48 -1.10 -5.24 3.48
N ILE A 49 -0.07 -5.89 2.96
CA ILE A 49 1.29 -5.67 3.43
C ILE A 49 2.03 -4.98 2.29
N LEU A 50 2.42 -3.73 2.49
CA LEU A 50 3.08 -2.94 1.47
C LEU A 50 4.50 -2.61 1.87
N ASP A 51 5.40 -2.64 0.92
CA ASP A 51 6.80 -2.35 1.11
C ASP A 51 7.31 -1.41 0.02
N TRP A 52 8.49 -0.88 0.23
CA TRP A 52 9.15 0.05 -0.68
C TRP A 52 10.61 -0.35 -0.77
N ASP A 53 11.06 -0.67 -1.97
CA ASP A 53 12.42 -1.16 -2.19
C ASP A 53 13.39 -0.05 -2.64
N GLY A 54 12.94 1.21 -2.59
CA GLY A 54 13.71 2.36 -3.07
C GLY A 54 13.35 2.77 -4.49
N LYS A 55 12.60 1.95 -5.21
CA LYS A 55 12.18 2.20 -6.59
C LYS A 55 10.70 1.98 -6.82
N ALA A 56 10.15 0.94 -6.21
CA ALA A 56 8.76 0.55 -6.46
C ALA A 56 8.10 0.09 -5.17
N VAL A 57 6.79 0.26 -5.12
CA VAL A 57 5.96 -0.34 -4.08
C VAL A 57 5.68 -1.78 -4.46
N THR A 58 5.89 -2.67 -3.50
CA THR A 58 5.59 -4.09 -3.65
C THR A 58 4.72 -4.53 -2.48
N GLY A 59 4.18 -5.72 -2.55
CA GLY A 59 3.41 -6.22 -1.43
C GLY A 59 2.51 -7.36 -1.79
N MET A 60 1.60 -7.64 -0.87
CA MET A 60 0.66 -8.74 -1.03
C MET A 60 -0.64 -8.45 -0.30
N ILE A 61 -1.70 -9.10 -0.77
CA ILE A 61 -3.01 -9.10 -0.16
C ILE A 61 -3.19 -10.40 0.59
N ASN A 62 -3.70 -10.33 1.82
CA ASN A 62 -4.09 -11.47 2.64
C ASN A 62 -2.98 -12.53 2.75
N PRO A 63 -1.89 -12.21 3.45
CA PRO A 63 -0.81 -13.20 3.64
C PRO A 63 -1.35 -14.50 4.25
N GLY A 64 -0.81 -15.62 3.82
CA GLY A 64 -1.23 -16.94 4.27
C GLY A 64 -1.82 -17.73 3.11
N THR A 65 -2.85 -18.54 3.41
CA THR A 65 -3.43 -19.44 2.41
C THR A 65 -4.19 -18.72 1.30
N ASP A 66 -4.62 -17.48 1.56
CA ASP A 66 -5.36 -16.66 0.60
C ASP A 66 -4.48 -15.56 0.00
N ASN A 67 -3.19 -15.81 -0.04
CA ASN A 67 -2.19 -14.83 -0.44
C ASN A 67 -2.29 -14.48 -1.92
N MET A 68 -2.30 -13.17 -2.20
CA MET A 68 -2.26 -12.65 -3.56
C MET A 68 -1.15 -11.60 -3.66
N PRO A 69 -0.02 -11.93 -4.28
CA PRO A 69 1.02 -10.93 -4.51
C PRO A 69 0.50 -9.83 -5.43
N LEU A 70 0.90 -8.60 -5.15
CA LEU A 70 0.59 -7.49 -6.05
C LEU A 70 1.40 -7.66 -7.33
N THR A 71 0.72 -7.54 -8.47
CA THR A 71 1.39 -7.53 -9.77
C THR A 71 1.82 -6.11 -10.14
N ARG A 72 1.14 -5.12 -9.56
CA ARG A 72 1.49 -3.71 -9.77
C ARG A 72 0.98 -2.88 -8.61
N ALA A 73 1.74 -1.87 -8.23
CA ALA A 73 1.32 -0.89 -7.25
C ALA A 73 1.89 0.46 -7.64
N SER A 74 1.08 1.51 -7.53
CA SER A 74 1.52 2.86 -7.84
C SER A 74 0.87 3.88 -6.94
N LEU A 75 1.57 4.98 -6.74
CA LEU A 75 1.08 6.16 -6.04
C LEU A 75 1.40 7.36 -6.91
N ASP A 76 0.37 8.10 -7.29
CA ASP A 76 0.51 9.36 -8.00
C ASP A 76 0.40 10.47 -6.96
N PRO A 77 1.49 11.21 -6.67
CA PRO A 77 1.41 12.29 -5.70
C PRO A 77 0.53 13.46 -6.16
N ASP A 78 0.27 13.56 -7.46
CA ASP A 78 -0.72 14.50 -7.94
C ASP A 78 -2.11 13.94 -7.63
N GLY A 79 -2.73 14.48 -6.56
CA GLY A 79 -4.02 13.99 -6.06
C GLY A 79 -3.95 12.80 -5.13
N TRP A 80 -2.75 12.27 -4.87
CA TRP A 80 -2.54 11.13 -3.94
C TRP A 80 -3.37 9.91 -4.31
N VAL A 81 -3.38 9.58 -5.60
CA VAL A 81 -4.13 8.44 -6.13
C VAL A 81 -3.29 7.19 -6.04
N VAL A 82 -3.86 6.13 -5.46
CA VAL A 82 -3.21 4.83 -5.39
C VAL A 82 -3.91 3.85 -6.31
N ARG A 83 -3.14 2.91 -6.85
CA ARG A 83 -3.68 1.82 -7.66
C ARG A 83 -2.88 0.55 -7.38
N PHE A 84 -3.59 -0.49 -7.03
CA PHE A 84 -3.00 -1.82 -6.82
C PHE A 84 -3.65 -2.82 -7.77
N GLU A 85 -2.85 -3.73 -8.30
CA GLU A 85 -3.33 -4.83 -9.13
C GLU A 85 -2.81 -6.14 -8.54
N ALA A 86 -3.66 -7.14 -8.51
CA ALA A 86 -3.31 -8.45 -7.98
C ALA A 86 -4.07 -9.53 -8.72
N GLU A 87 -3.56 -10.76 -8.64
CA GLU A 87 -4.25 -11.93 -9.17
C GLU A 87 -4.41 -12.98 -8.09
N GLY A 88 -5.60 -13.56 -8.04
CA GLY A 88 -5.90 -14.66 -7.15
C GLY A 88 -6.67 -15.72 -7.91
N LYS A 89 -7.27 -16.65 -7.18
CA LYS A 89 -8.06 -17.73 -7.77
C LYS A 89 -9.41 -17.85 -7.08
N ASP A 90 -10.42 -18.16 -7.86
CA ASP A 90 -11.73 -18.53 -7.35
C ASP A 90 -11.70 -19.96 -6.85
N LYS A 91 -12.76 -20.39 -6.21
CA LYS A 91 -12.92 -21.74 -5.68
C LYS A 91 -12.79 -22.82 -6.74
N ASP A 92 -13.14 -22.50 -7.99
CA ASP A 92 -13.01 -23.43 -9.11
C ASP A 92 -11.63 -23.40 -9.77
N GLY A 93 -10.71 -22.61 -9.21
CA GLY A 93 -9.35 -22.48 -9.75
C GLY A 93 -9.20 -21.46 -10.86
N SER A 94 -10.28 -20.80 -11.30
CA SER A 94 -10.20 -19.78 -12.33
C SER A 94 -9.53 -18.52 -11.80
N ALA A 95 -8.82 -17.80 -12.69
CA ALA A 95 -8.12 -16.58 -12.29
C ALA A 95 -9.11 -15.46 -11.98
N VAL A 96 -8.85 -14.74 -10.90
CA VAL A 96 -9.56 -13.52 -10.54
C VAL A 96 -8.55 -12.40 -10.52
N ARG A 97 -8.81 -11.36 -11.30
CA ARG A 97 -7.91 -10.22 -11.41
C ARG A 97 -8.51 -9.03 -10.70
N TYR A 98 -7.77 -8.49 -9.75
CA TYR A 98 -8.22 -7.40 -8.90
C TYR A 98 -7.55 -6.09 -9.27
N VAL A 99 -8.32 -5.01 -9.25
CA VAL A 99 -7.83 -3.65 -9.34
C VAL A 99 -8.44 -2.88 -8.18
N ILE A 100 -7.59 -2.26 -7.37
CA ILE A 100 -8.00 -1.40 -6.27
C ILE A 100 -7.52 0.00 -6.60
N GLU A 101 -8.44 0.97 -6.60
CA GLU A 101 -8.10 2.37 -6.82
C GLU A 101 -8.67 3.21 -5.70
N GLY A 102 -7.89 4.16 -5.20
CA GLY A 102 -8.38 5.00 -4.14
C GLY A 102 -7.50 6.21 -3.93
N LYS A 103 -7.84 6.94 -2.88
CA LYS A 103 -7.14 8.15 -2.51
C LYS A 103 -6.49 7.95 -1.15
N LEU A 104 -5.22 8.28 -1.07
CA LEU A 104 -4.48 8.27 0.20
C LEU A 104 -4.80 9.54 0.95
N GLU A 105 -5.26 9.41 2.18
CA GLU A 105 -5.74 10.51 3.01
C GLU A 105 -5.10 10.48 4.38
N ASN A 106 -5.19 11.61 5.09
CA ASN A 106 -4.69 11.75 6.46
C ASN A 106 -3.19 11.49 6.56
N LEU A 107 -2.44 12.07 5.62
CA LEU A 107 -0.99 11.86 5.53
C LEU A 107 -0.23 12.32 6.77
N GLU A 108 -0.78 13.28 7.49
CA GLU A 108 -0.19 13.81 8.71
C GLU A 108 -0.39 12.90 9.93
N LEU A 109 -1.23 11.86 9.79
CA LEU A 109 -1.51 10.94 10.88
C LEU A 109 -0.72 9.64 10.70
N PRO A 110 -0.33 8.97 11.78
CA PRO A 110 0.32 7.66 11.66
C PRO A 110 -0.58 6.60 11.02
N ASN A 111 -1.88 6.67 11.28
CA ASN A 111 -2.85 5.73 10.72
C ASN A 111 -3.57 6.36 9.51
N ARG A 112 -2.80 6.57 8.46
CA ARG A 112 -3.33 7.05 7.17
C ARG A 112 -4.41 6.11 6.66
N SER A 113 -5.24 6.61 5.76
CA SER A 113 -6.30 5.78 5.17
C SER A 113 -6.25 5.84 3.65
N ILE A 114 -6.78 4.78 3.04
CA ILE A 114 -7.02 4.71 1.59
C ILE A 114 -8.50 4.42 1.43
N ASN A 115 -9.18 5.25 0.65
CA ASN A 115 -10.61 5.09 0.39
C ASN A 115 -10.85 5.12 -1.11
N GLY A 116 -11.63 4.16 -1.59
CA GLY A 116 -11.89 4.07 -3.02
C GLY A 116 -12.75 2.90 -3.37
N THR A 117 -12.39 2.23 -4.46
CA THR A 117 -13.16 1.11 -5.01
C THR A 117 -12.24 -0.03 -5.36
N TRP A 118 -12.82 -1.21 -5.45
CA TRP A 118 -12.16 -2.37 -6.02
C TRP A 118 -13.03 -2.93 -7.14
N SER A 119 -12.39 -3.60 -8.09
CA SER A 119 -13.09 -4.28 -9.16
C SER A 119 -12.34 -5.55 -9.55
N SER A 120 -13.07 -6.48 -10.13
CA SER A 120 -12.50 -7.70 -10.66
C SER A 120 -13.37 -8.20 -11.82
N ASN A 121 -12.92 -9.28 -12.46
CA ASN A 121 -13.74 -9.95 -13.46
C ASN A 121 -14.92 -10.71 -12.84
N LYS A 122 -15.06 -10.71 -11.51
CA LYS A 122 -16.15 -11.40 -10.79
C LYS A 122 -17.05 -10.43 -10.01
N GLY A 123 -16.69 -9.17 -9.87
CA GLY A 123 -17.50 -8.22 -9.12
C GLY A 123 -16.77 -6.92 -8.84
N ARG A 124 -17.39 -6.07 -8.03
CA ARG A 124 -16.83 -4.78 -7.65
C ARG A 124 -17.49 -4.26 -6.38
N GLY A 125 -16.88 -3.28 -5.76
CA GLY A 125 -17.43 -2.67 -4.56
C GLY A 125 -16.55 -1.54 -4.05
N THR A 126 -16.80 -1.14 -2.82
CA THR A 126 -16.01 -0.10 -2.17
C THR A 126 -14.82 -0.71 -1.42
N PHE A 127 -13.78 0.09 -1.25
CA PHE A 127 -12.57 -0.31 -0.56
C PHE A 127 -12.17 0.77 0.44
N THR A 128 -11.83 0.36 1.64
CA THR A 128 -11.24 1.25 2.63
C THR A 128 -10.22 0.48 3.46
N ALA A 129 -9.14 1.15 3.82
CA ALA A 129 -8.11 0.54 4.67
C ALA A 129 -7.40 1.63 5.46
N SER A 130 -6.90 1.26 6.63
CA SER A 130 -6.14 2.15 7.50
C SER A 130 -4.79 1.52 7.81
N ARG A 131 -3.76 2.36 7.80
CA ARG A 131 -2.41 1.91 8.16
C ARG A 131 -2.33 1.62 9.65
N GLN A 132 -1.75 0.50 9.97
CA GLN A 132 -1.58 0.05 11.35
C GLN A 132 -0.29 0.53 11.99
#